data_d5334187686dd2a58dbfa4c89e1bcdda
#
_entry.id   d5334187686dd2a58dbfa4c89e1bcdda
#
_cell.length_a   1.000
_cell.length_b   1.000
_cell.length_c   1.000
_cell.angle_alpha   90.00
_cell.angle_beta   90.00
_cell.angle_gamma   90.00
#
_symmetry.space_group_name_H-M   'P 1'
#
loop_
_entity.id
_entity.type
_entity.pdbx_description
1 polymer ?
#
loop_
_entity_poly.entity_id
_entity_poly.type
_entity_poly.pdbx_seq_one_letter_code
_entity_poly.pdbx_strand_id
1 'polypeptide(L)'
;SVTQYELELKAGTKVNKLLSIQKEIALNLAAKDVRIQAPIPGKSTIGIELPNKVNSAVSFREILSKLPEPNEKSLLAVGLGKDIMGTVKWAEINATPHLLIAGATGSGKSVCINCIIASILMRTKPDEVKLVMVDPKKVELSMYNGVPHLLTPVVTDPKKASIALKNIVVEMERRYQ
;
A
#
# COMPACT_ATOMS: atom_id res chain seq x y z
N SER A 1 -3.10 -4.83 12.45
CA SER A 1 -2.88 -6.09 13.10
C SER A 1 -4.18 -6.81 13.37
N VAL A 2 -4.34 -7.92 12.72
CA VAL A 2 -5.54 -8.74 12.69
C VAL A 2 -5.13 -10.18 13.02
N THR A 3 -5.96 -10.90 13.77
CA THR A 3 -5.84 -12.36 13.95
C THR A 3 -6.94 -13.03 13.14
N GLN A 4 -6.58 -14.00 12.32
CA GLN A 4 -7.52 -14.82 11.59
C GLN A 4 -7.72 -16.15 12.32
N TYR A 5 -8.97 -16.50 12.62
CA TYR A 5 -9.37 -17.81 13.09
C TYR A 5 -9.90 -18.60 11.90
N GLU A 6 -9.31 -19.75 11.68
CA GLU A 6 -9.73 -20.67 10.61
C GLU A 6 -10.74 -21.68 11.15
N LEU A 7 -11.90 -21.76 10.51
CA LEU A 7 -12.99 -22.63 10.92
C LEU A 7 -13.33 -23.62 9.80
N GLU A 8 -13.51 -24.86 10.18
CA GLU A 8 -14.08 -25.89 9.33
C GLU A 8 -15.57 -26.02 9.62
N LEU A 9 -16.40 -25.93 8.60
CA LEU A 9 -17.83 -26.10 8.73
C LEU A 9 -18.22 -27.58 8.60
N LYS A 10 -19.12 -28.03 9.47
CA LYS A 10 -19.74 -29.37 9.31
C LYS A 10 -20.52 -29.43 7.99
N ALA A 11 -20.49 -30.60 7.34
CA ALA A 11 -21.28 -30.86 6.13
C ALA A 11 -22.75 -30.47 6.32
N GLY A 12 -23.30 -29.76 5.33
CA GLY A 12 -24.67 -29.25 5.37
C GLY A 12 -24.88 -27.90 6.05
N THR A 13 -23.83 -27.31 6.66
CA THR A 13 -23.91 -25.96 7.21
C THR A 13 -23.87 -24.92 6.07
N LYS A 14 -24.87 -24.04 6.00
CA LYS A 14 -24.90 -22.97 4.99
C LYS A 14 -23.99 -21.79 5.41
N VAL A 15 -23.05 -21.39 4.54
CA VAL A 15 -22.15 -20.25 4.75
C VAL A 15 -22.92 -18.96 5.03
N ASN A 16 -24.05 -18.74 4.33
CA ASN A 16 -24.88 -17.54 4.54
C ASN A 16 -25.40 -17.40 5.97
N LYS A 17 -25.60 -18.50 6.70
CA LYS A 17 -26.00 -18.45 8.11
C LYS A 17 -24.89 -17.83 8.98
N LEU A 18 -23.60 -18.13 8.68
CA LEU A 18 -22.47 -17.54 9.38
C LEU A 18 -22.33 -16.05 9.03
N LEU A 19 -22.49 -15.68 7.75
CA LEU A 19 -22.43 -14.30 7.31
C LEU A 19 -23.53 -13.44 7.93
N SER A 20 -24.74 -14.00 8.13
CA SER A 20 -25.85 -13.28 8.73
C SER A 20 -25.64 -12.93 10.20
N ILE A 21 -24.80 -13.65 10.93
CA ILE A 21 -24.50 -13.42 12.35
C ILE A 21 -23.17 -12.70 12.60
N GLN A 22 -22.60 -12.08 11.57
CA GLN A 22 -21.31 -11.35 11.68
C GLN A 22 -21.35 -10.27 12.75
N LYS A 23 -22.46 -9.52 12.84
CA LYS A 23 -22.63 -8.44 13.83
C LYS A 23 -22.73 -8.99 15.26
N GLU A 24 -23.41 -10.10 15.44
CA GLU A 24 -23.53 -10.79 16.74
C GLU A 24 -22.18 -11.34 17.19
N ILE A 25 -21.37 -11.87 16.25
CA ILE A 25 -19.98 -12.30 16.54
C ILE A 25 -19.16 -11.11 17.00
N ALA A 26 -19.23 -9.98 16.29
CA ALA A 26 -18.52 -8.76 16.66
C ALA A 26 -18.94 -8.27 18.06
N LEU A 27 -20.22 -8.27 18.37
CA LEU A 27 -20.76 -7.87 19.66
C LEU A 27 -20.25 -8.79 20.79
N ASN A 28 -20.38 -10.12 20.62
CA ASN A 28 -19.94 -11.08 21.63
C ASN A 28 -18.43 -11.04 21.91
N LEU A 29 -17.63 -10.67 20.92
CA LEU A 29 -16.18 -10.58 21.04
C LEU A 29 -15.72 -9.17 21.44
N ALA A 30 -16.66 -8.26 21.68
CA ALA A 30 -16.38 -6.84 21.94
C ALA A 30 -15.42 -6.23 20.90
N ALA A 31 -15.54 -6.69 19.65
CA ALA A 31 -14.76 -6.24 18.52
C ALA A 31 -15.49 -5.10 17.79
N LYS A 32 -14.74 -4.11 17.33
CA LYS A 32 -15.28 -2.96 16.62
C LYS A 32 -15.86 -3.36 15.25
N ASP A 33 -15.23 -4.35 14.62
CA ASP A 33 -15.67 -4.97 13.37
C ASP A 33 -15.05 -6.37 13.26
N VAL A 34 -15.74 -7.25 12.54
CA VAL A 34 -15.29 -8.62 12.26
C VAL A 34 -15.44 -8.86 10.76
N ARG A 35 -14.37 -9.30 10.10
CA ARG A 35 -14.44 -9.67 8.69
C ARG A 35 -14.51 -11.19 8.56
N ILE A 36 -15.46 -11.67 7.76
CA ILE A 36 -15.59 -13.09 7.43
C ILE A 36 -15.13 -13.30 5.99
N GLN A 37 -14.16 -14.17 5.80
CA GLN A 37 -13.67 -14.58 4.49
C GLN A 37 -14.10 -16.02 4.22
N ALA A 38 -14.97 -16.19 3.26
CA ALA A 38 -15.56 -17.49 2.95
C ALA A 38 -15.62 -17.74 1.43
N PRO A 39 -14.83 -18.69 0.93
CA PRO A 39 -13.76 -19.43 1.61
C PRO A 39 -12.48 -18.62 1.76
N ILE A 40 -11.53 -19.12 2.57
CA ILE A 40 -10.15 -18.64 2.53
C ILE A 40 -9.57 -19.05 1.15
N PRO A 41 -8.93 -18.15 0.40
CA PRO A 41 -8.33 -18.47 -0.90
C PRO A 41 -7.40 -19.68 -0.85
N GLY A 42 -7.69 -20.68 -1.71
CA GLY A 42 -6.92 -21.93 -1.78
C GLY A 42 -7.25 -22.96 -0.69
N LYS A 43 -8.29 -22.71 0.14
CA LYS A 43 -8.73 -23.61 1.21
C LYS A 43 -10.23 -23.87 1.16
N SER A 44 -10.69 -24.94 1.82
CA SER A 44 -12.10 -25.25 2.02
C SER A 44 -12.66 -24.76 3.36
N THR A 45 -11.93 -23.89 4.04
CA THR A 45 -12.22 -23.36 5.37
C THR A 45 -12.64 -21.89 5.31
N ILE A 46 -13.21 -21.39 6.41
CA ILE A 46 -13.66 -20.01 6.57
C ILE A 46 -12.74 -19.29 7.54
N GLY A 47 -12.34 -18.06 7.22
CA GLY A 47 -11.58 -17.19 8.08
C GLY A 47 -12.45 -16.16 8.77
N ILE A 48 -12.33 -16.04 10.10
CA ILE A 48 -12.86 -14.91 10.87
C ILE A 48 -11.71 -14.05 11.30
N GLU A 49 -11.62 -12.84 10.78
CA GLU A 49 -10.59 -11.87 11.09
C GLU A 49 -11.06 -10.92 12.18
N LEU A 50 -10.28 -10.86 13.26
CA LEU A 50 -10.52 -10.00 14.41
C LEU A 50 -9.37 -8.98 14.56
N PRO A 51 -9.68 -7.69 14.75
CA PRO A 51 -8.65 -6.71 15.05
C PRO A 51 -8.01 -7.00 16.42
N ASN A 52 -6.68 -6.97 16.47
CA ASN A 52 -5.95 -7.14 17.72
C ASN A 52 -6.10 -5.92 18.61
N LYS A 53 -6.19 -6.14 19.94
CA LYS A 53 -6.21 -5.05 20.93
C LYS A 53 -4.92 -4.23 20.92
N VAL A 54 -3.79 -4.90 20.69
CA VAL A 54 -2.47 -4.29 20.57
C VAL A 54 -1.93 -4.57 19.18
N ASN A 55 -1.55 -3.53 18.47
CA ASN A 55 -0.97 -3.64 17.15
C ASN A 55 0.54 -3.85 17.23
N SER A 56 1.05 -4.84 16.53
CA SER A 56 2.50 -4.99 16.31
C SER A 56 2.96 -4.00 15.26
N ALA A 57 4.04 -3.28 15.53
CA ALA A 57 4.65 -2.39 14.55
C ALA A 57 5.27 -3.20 13.41
N VAL A 58 5.05 -2.75 12.18
CA VAL A 58 5.70 -3.30 10.99
C VAL A 58 6.86 -2.36 10.62
N SER A 59 8.09 -2.86 10.74
CA SER A 59 9.27 -2.07 10.45
C SER A 59 9.50 -1.91 8.96
N PHE A 60 9.72 -0.68 8.50
CA PHE A 60 10.09 -0.41 7.11
C PHE A 60 11.40 -1.12 6.72
N ARG A 61 12.38 -1.20 7.63
CA ARG A 61 13.65 -1.92 7.40
C ARG A 61 13.41 -3.39 7.08
N GLU A 62 12.50 -4.04 7.80
CA GLU A 62 12.16 -5.44 7.57
C GLU A 62 11.50 -5.62 6.19
N ILE A 63 10.58 -4.73 5.82
CA ILE A 63 9.94 -4.75 4.50
C ILE A 63 11.00 -4.57 3.41
N LEU A 64 11.85 -3.56 3.55
CA LEU A 64 12.88 -3.22 2.56
C LEU A 64 13.85 -4.39 2.33
N SER A 65 14.25 -5.11 3.40
CA SER A 65 15.17 -6.25 3.33
C SER A 65 14.61 -7.48 2.60
N LYS A 66 13.30 -7.52 2.35
CA LYS A 66 12.60 -8.61 1.67
C LYS A 66 12.17 -8.25 0.24
N LEU A 67 12.43 -7.03 -0.19
CA LEU A 67 12.21 -6.64 -1.57
C LEU A 67 13.23 -7.34 -2.50
N PRO A 68 12.87 -7.62 -3.75
CA PRO A 68 13.83 -8.16 -4.72
C PRO A 68 15.00 -7.19 -4.92
N GLU A 69 16.18 -7.72 -5.24
CA GLU A 69 17.33 -6.89 -5.58
C GLU A 69 17.00 -5.94 -6.73
N PRO A 70 17.46 -4.68 -6.66
CA PRO A 70 17.22 -3.73 -7.73
C PRO A 70 17.85 -4.20 -9.04
N ASN A 71 17.06 -4.28 -10.09
CA ASN A 71 17.49 -4.54 -11.45
C ASN A 71 16.57 -3.77 -12.41
N GLU A 72 16.90 -3.73 -13.69
CA GLU A 72 16.13 -2.96 -14.70
C GLU A 72 14.62 -3.22 -14.67
N LYS A 73 14.20 -4.43 -14.28
CA LYS A 73 12.77 -4.82 -14.20
C LYS A 73 12.13 -4.50 -12.85
N SER A 74 12.91 -4.29 -11.79
CA SER A 74 12.41 -4.13 -10.42
C SER A 74 12.82 -2.82 -9.74
N LEU A 75 13.23 -1.79 -10.50
CA LEU A 75 13.59 -0.47 -9.97
C LEU A 75 12.46 0.16 -9.15
N LEU A 76 11.22 -0.02 -9.59
CA LEU A 76 10.03 0.53 -8.93
C LEU A 76 9.31 -0.48 -8.03
N ALA A 77 10.01 -1.51 -7.54
CA ALA A 77 9.47 -2.38 -6.51
C ALA A 77 9.40 -1.64 -5.17
N VAL A 78 8.21 -1.61 -4.58
CA VAL A 78 7.91 -0.87 -3.35
C VAL A 78 7.26 -1.77 -2.31
N GLY A 79 7.62 -1.57 -1.05
CA GLY A 79 7.07 -2.31 0.06
C GLY A 79 5.67 -1.82 0.45
N LEU A 80 4.74 -2.74 0.64
CA LEU A 80 3.36 -2.44 1.05
C LEU A 80 3.10 -2.77 2.52
N GLY A 81 3.80 -3.76 3.08
CA GLY A 81 3.59 -4.21 4.45
C GLY A 81 3.66 -5.71 4.59
N LYS A 82 2.95 -6.25 5.57
CA LYS A 82 2.79 -7.69 5.81
C LYS A 82 1.34 -8.11 5.68
N ASP A 83 1.12 -9.30 5.15
CA ASP A 83 -0.20 -9.92 5.22
C ASP A 83 -0.47 -10.50 6.64
N ILE A 84 -1.65 -11.10 6.82
CA ILE A 84 -2.06 -11.69 8.09
C ILE A 84 -1.19 -12.87 8.53
N MET A 85 -0.46 -13.51 7.62
CA MET A 85 0.48 -14.59 7.87
C MET A 85 1.89 -14.08 8.23
N GLY A 86 2.09 -12.74 8.23
CA GLY A 86 3.37 -12.12 8.48
C GLY A 86 4.31 -12.08 7.27
N THR A 87 3.85 -12.50 6.10
CA THR A 87 4.62 -12.46 4.86
C THR A 87 4.67 -11.04 4.31
N VAL A 88 5.87 -10.57 3.96
CA VAL A 88 6.05 -9.26 3.34
C VAL A 88 5.40 -9.23 1.96
N LYS A 89 4.61 -8.19 1.72
CA LYS A 89 3.99 -7.89 0.43
C LYS A 89 4.61 -6.64 -0.17
N TRP A 90 4.84 -6.70 -1.46
CA TRP A 90 5.38 -5.61 -2.27
C TRP A 90 4.75 -5.62 -3.65
N ALA A 91 4.91 -4.55 -4.39
CA ALA A 91 4.39 -4.40 -5.74
C ALA A 91 5.40 -3.66 -6.62
N GLU A 92 5.32 -3.87 -7.92
CA GLU A 92 6.03 -3.09 -8.93
C GLU A 92 5.09 -2.01 -9.47
N ILE A 93 5.42 -0.75 -9.23
CA ILE A 93 4.57 0.38 -9.66
C ILE A 93 4.50 0.46 -11.19
N ASN A 94 5.58 0.12 -11.87
CA ASN A 94 5.63 0.09 -13.33
C ASN A 94 4.73 -0.97 -13.98
N ALA A 95 4.29 -1.98 -13.22
CA ALA A 95 3.30 -2.95 -13.69
C ALA A 95 1.87 -2.37 -13.72
N THR A 96 1.65 -1.22 -13.06
CA THR A 96 0.37 -0.51 -13.06
C THR A 96 0.58 0.88 -13.67
N PRO A 97 -0.09 1.21 -14.79
CA PRO A 97 0.07 2.52 -15.45
C PRO A 97 -0.27 3.70 -14.51
N HIS A 98 -1.27 3.49 -13.66
CA HIS A 98 -1.74 4.46 -12.66
C HIS A 98 -2.09 3.73 -11.37
N LEU A 99 -1.80 4.36 -10.24
CA LEU A 99 -2.10 3.84 -8.92
C LEU A 99 -2.87 4.89 -8.13
N LEU A 100 -4.07 4.55 -7.68
CA LEU A 100 -4.86 5.36 -6.76
C LEU A 100 -4.73 4.79 -5.35
N ILE A 101 -4.30 5.65 -4.41
CA ILE A 101 -4.24 5.31 -2.99
C ILE A 101 -5.26 6.19 -2.25
N ALA A 102 -6.29 5.58 -1.70
CA ALA A 102 -7.34 6.26 -0.98
C ALA A 102 -7.49 5.71 0.45
N GLY A 103 -7.95 6.58 1.36
CA GLY A 103 -8.19 6.20 2.75
C GLY A 103 -8.66 7.39 3.58
N ALA A 104 -9.45 7.09 4.61
CA ALA A 104 -9.87 8.09 5.60
C ALA A 104 -8.68 8.63 6.40
N THR A 105 -8.88 9.75 7.10
CA THR A 105 -7.87 10.28 8.01
C THR A 105 -7.47 9.22 9.05
N GLY A 106 -6.17 9.03 9.23
CA GLY A 106 -5.63 8.02 10.15
C GLY A 106 -5.60 6.58 9.61
N SER A 107 -6.02 6.32 8.36
CA SER A 107 -5.96 4.99 7.75
C SER A 107 -4.54 4.53 7.35
N GLY A 108 -3.55 5.41 7.42
CA GLY A 108 -2.19 5.13 6.99
C GLY A 108 -1.85 5.48 5.54
N LYS A 109 -2.73 6.21 4.83
CA LYS A 109 -2.49 6.64 3.44
C LYS A 109 -1.14 7.34 3.27
N SER A 110 -0.85 8.35 4.08
CA SER A 110 0.42 9.10 4.02
C SER A 110 1.62 8.24 4.38
N VAL A 111 1.46 7.31 5.32
CA VAL A 111 2.50 6.32 5.66
C VAL A 111 2.77 5.42 4.46
N CYS A 112 1.75 4.95 3.78
CA CYS A 112 1.89 4.14 2.55
C CYS A 112 2.65 4.90 1.45
N ILE A 113 2.26 6.16 1.19
CA ILE A 113 2.94 7.01 0.21
C ILE A 113 4.42 7.21 0.59
N ASN A 114 4.71 7.48 1.86
CA ASN A 114 6.08 7.62 2.34
C ASN A 114 6.88 6.32 2.22
N CYS A 115 6.27 5.16 2.47
CA CYS A 115 6.94 3.87 2.25
C CYS A 115 7.27 3.63 0.77
N ILE A 116 6.39 4.03 -0.14
CA ILE A 116 6.62 3.95 -1.59
C ILE A 116 7.81 4.84 -1.98
N ILE A 117 7.78 6.11 -1.60
CA ILE A 117 8.85 7.06 -1.90
C ILE A 117 10.19 6.57 -1.29
N ALA A 118 10.18 6.20 -0.02
CA ALA A 118 11.37 5.71 0.67
C ALA A 118 11.92 4.42 0.02
N SER A 119 11.07 3.51 -0.43
CA SER A 119 11.50 2.31 -1.16
C SER A 119 12.27 2.67 -2.42
N ILE A 120 11.79 3.64 -3.19
CA ILE A 120 12.45 4.11 -4.40
C ILE A 120 13.78 4.78 -4.06
N LEU A 121 13.77 5.75 -3.14
CA LEU A 121 14.97 6.51 -2.76
C LEU A 121 16.09 5.64 -2.20
N MET A 122 15.75 4.59 -1.45
CA MET A 122 16.72 3.69 -0.83
C MET A 122 17.30 2.64 -1.80
N ARG A 123 16.65 2.41 -2.93
CA ARG A 123 16.97 1.30 -3.83
C ARG A 123 17.44 1.72 -5.22
N THR A 124 17.26 2.98 -5.58
CA THR A 124 17.58 3.49 -6.91
C THR A 124 18.46 4.72 -6.86
N LYS A 125 19.16 4.97 -7.97
CA LYS A 125 19.96 6.16 -8.17
C LYS A 125 19.14 7.25 -8.90
N PRO A 126 19.58 8.52 -8.80
CA PRO A 126 18.89 9.63 -9.47
C PRO A 126 18.87 9.55 -11.00
N ASP A 127 19.80 8.84 -11.60
CA ASP A 127 19.84 8.59 -13.06
C ASP A 127 18.91 7.45 -13.49
N GLU A 128 18.64 6.51 -12.59
CA GLU A 128 17.74 5.39 -12.85
C GLU A 128 16.26 5.77 -12.70
N VAL A 129 15.92 6.57 -11.68
CA VAL A 129 14.55 6.99 -11.38
C VAL A 129 14.47 8.48 -11.12
N LYS A 130 13.58 9.15 -11.82
CA LYS A 130 13.24 10.56 -11.63
C LYS A 130 11.86 10.69 -11.00
N LEU A 131 11.73 11.65 -10.08
CA LEU A 131 10.49 11.92 -9.36
C LEU A 131 10.03 13.35 -9.61
N VAL A 132 8.72 13.51 -9.78
CA VAL A 132 8.01 14.78 -9.68
C VAL A 132 6.95 14.62 -8.61
N MET A 133 6.96 15.49 -7.63
CA MET A 133 5.99 15.47 -6.53
C MET A 133 5.13 16.72 -6.56
N VAL A 134 3.81 16.53 -6.40
CA VAL A 134 2.84 17.62 -6.33
C VAL A 134 2.08 17.51 -5.01
N ASP A 135 2.18 18.53 -4.17
CA ASP A 135 1.50 18.61 -2.87
C ASP A 135 0.78 19.95 -2.72
N PRO A 136 -0.44 20.08 -3.26
CA PRO A 136 -1.19 21.33 -3.20
C PRO A 136 -1.59 21.73 -1.77
N LYS A 137 -1.59 20.79 -0.83
CA LYS A 137 -1.90 21.05 0.58
C LYS A 137 -0.70 21.51 1.39
N LYS A 138 0.51 21.36 0.90
CA LYS A 138 1.79 21.70 1.55
C LYS A 138 2.02 20.99 2.90
N VAL A 139 1.56 19.75 3.03
CA VAL A 139 1.52 19.07 4.34
C VAL A 139 2.42 17.83 4.39
N GLU A 140 2.50 17.05 3.29
CA GLU A 140 3.02 15.68 3.36
C GLU A 140 4.38 15.50 2.67
N LEU A 141 4.64 16.22 1.55
CA LEU A 141 5.78 15.91 0.68
C LEU A 141 6.95 16.90 0.76
N SER A 142 6.78 18.04 1.42
CA SER A 142 7.82 19.08 1.50
C SER A 142 9.13 18.61 2.14
N MET A 143 9.08 17.56 2.96
CA MET A 143 10.25 16.93 3.56
C MET A 143 11.22 16.31 2.55
N TYR A 144 10.73 16.02 1.33
CA TYR A 144 11.54 15.43 0.26
C TYR A 144 12.27 16.46 -0.59
N ASN A 145 12.07 17.77 -0.35
CA ASN A 145 12.84 18.79 -1.06
C ASN A 145 14.34 18.58 -0.86
N GLY A 146 15.09 18.65 -1.95
CA GLY A 146 16.53 18.46 -1.94
C GLY A 146 16.99 17.01 -2.17
N VAL A 147 16.10 16.02 -2.23
CA VAL A 147 16.51 14.68 -2.65
C VAL A 147 16.89 14.66 -4.14
N PRO A 148 17.98 13.98 -4.52
CA PRO A 148 18.54 14.08 -5.86
C PRO A 148 17.67 13.47 -6.97
N HIS A 149 16.69 12.63 -6.62
CA HIS A 149 15.74 12.03 -7.55
C HIS A 149 14.69 13.02 -8.05
N LEU A 150 14.46 14.15 -7.34
CA LEU A 150 13.49 15.16 -7.76
C LEU A 150 14.00 15.96 -8.97
N LEU A 151 13.19 16.05 -10.02
CA LEU A 151 13.44 16.91 -11.18
C LEU A 151 13.23 18.38 -10.86
N THR A 152 12.36 18.69 -9.91
CA THR A 152 12.03 20.04 -9.44
C THR A 152 11.67 19.95 -7.95
N PRO A 153 11.79 21.04 -7.18
CA PRO A 153 11.23 21.08 -5.83
C PRO A 153 9.76 20.67 -5.83
N VAL A 154 9.29 20.15 -4.71
CA VAL A 154 7.88 19.74 -4.55
C VAL A 154 6.95 20.87 -4.98
N VAL A 155 6.08 20.61 -5.95
CA VAL A 155 5.20 21.61 -6.55
C VAL A 155 3.97 21.78 -5.65
N THR A 156 3.77 22.98 -5.13
CA THR A 156 2.67 23.28 -4.20
C THR A 156 1.62 24.23 -4.78
N ASP A 157 1.91 24.84 -5.90
CA ASP A 157 0.99 25.76 -6.61
C ASP A 157 0.26 25.02 -7.72
N PRO A 158 -1.11 25.12 -7.81
CA PRO A 158 -1.88 24.39 -8.82
C PRO A 158 -1.54 24.78 -10.26
N LYS A 159 -1.19 26.04 -10.52
CA LYS A 159 -0.82 26.47 -11.89
C LYS A 159 0.53 25.86 -12.28
N LYS A 160 1.50 25.87 -11.36
CA LYS A 160 2.80 25.23 -11.59
C LYS A 160 2.66 23.70 -11.74
N ALA A 161 1.73 23.08 -11.00
CA ALA A 161 1.42 21.66 -11.15
C ALA A 161 0.92 21.32 -12.58
N SER A 162 0.04 22.13 -13.14
CA SER A 162 -0.41 21.96 -14.52
C SER A 162 0.73 22.05 -15.53
N ILE A 163 1.66 23.00 -15.34
CA ILE A 163 2.84 23.15 -16.19
C ILE A 163 3.77 21.95 -16.06
N ALA A 164 4.02 21.49 -14.82
CA ALA A 164 4.86 20.32 -14.57
C ALA A 164 4.30 19.06 -15.26
N LEU A 165 2.98 18.84 -15.17
CA LEU A 165 2.33 17.71 -15.84
C LEU A 165 2.42 17.80 -17.37
N LYS A 166 2.27 19.00 -17.96
CA LYS A 166 2.48 19.19 -19.41
C LYS A 166 3.91 18.83 -19.83
N ASN A 167 4.90 19.24 -19.05
CA ASN A 167 6.31 18.91 -19.32
C ASN A 167 6.58 17.39 -19.23
N ILE A 168 5.89 16.70 -18.32
CA ILE A 168 5.99 15.23 -18.24
C ILE A 168 5.38 14.58 -19.49
N VAL A 169 4.27 15.08 -20.01
CA VAL A 169 3.70 14.58 -21.26
C VAL A 169 4.68 14.74 -22.41
N VAL A 170 5.32 15.91 -22.55
CA VAL A 170 6.35 16.15 -23.58
C VAL A 170 7.51 15.18 -23.43
N GLU A 171 7.98 14.94 -22.22
CA GLU A 171 9.07 13.96 -21.96
C GLU A 171 8.63 12.54 -22.29
N MET A 172 7.38 12.18 -21.99
CA MET A 172 6.82 10.89 -22.35
C MET A 172 6.80 10.70 -23.87
N GLU A 173 6.31 11.69 -24.63
CA GLU A 173 6.31 11.65 -26.10
C GLU A 173 7.73 11.54 -26.67
N ARG A 174 8.70 12.25 -26.09
CA ARG A 174 10.11 12.15 -26.48
C ARG A 174 10.67 10.75 -26.31
N ARG A 175 10.24 10.01 -25.31
CA ARG A 175 10.68 8.62 -25.05
C ARG A 175 10.04 7.60 -25.98
N TYR A 176 8.94 7.94 -26.64
CA TYR A 176 8.30 7.08 -27.64
C TYR A 176 8.95 7.18 -29.04
N GLN A 177 9.76 8.21 -29.27
CA GLN A 177 10.56 8.39 -30.49
C GLN A 177 11.88 7.61 -30.42
#